data_8effae0886c83eecd762b54303c09d9f
#
_entry.id   8effae0886c83eecd762b54303c09d9f
#
_cell.length_a   1.000
_cell.length_b   1.000
_cell.length_c   1.000
_cell.angle_alpha   90.00
_cell.angle_beta   90.00
_cell.angle_gamma   90.00
#
_symmetry.space_group_name_H-M   'P 1'
#
loop_
_entity.id
_entity.type
_entity.pdbx_description
1 polymer ?
#
loop_
_entity_poly.entity_id
_entity_poly.type
_entity_poly.pdbx_seq_one_letter_code
_entity_poly.pdbx_strand_id
1 'polypeptide(L)'
;IFGSYDARHPNYNFSMYDPMWTVIQDCNLPITFHISTGRDPRAARKDGGAVINYVSHSLSPTIEPIANLCASGVIERYPKIKFAAIECGIGWVPWALDAMDEAYRKHHMWAYPKLPKMPSEYFRSNGATTFQEDRVGLDLAVKYNLVDNFMWANDYPHHEGSWPHSYQAIERQMGDLTEEQRAKILGLNAARVFNFDINALMSRRDTAVN
;
A
#
# COMPACT_ATOMS: atom_id res chain seq x y z
N ILE A 1 3.75 -2.96 12.09
CA ILE A 1 2.40 -3.10 11.49
C ILE A 1 1.43 -2.31 12.34
N PHE A 2 0.61 -1.50 11.69
CA PHE A 2 -0.43 -0.69 12.32
C PHE A 2 -1.81 -1.21 11.95
N GLY A 3 -2.79 -1.02 12.85
CA GLY A 3 -4.18 -1.30 12.54
C GLY A 3 -4.72 -0.34 11.49
N SER A 4 -5.44 -0.85 10.51
CA SER A 4 -6.07 -0.02 9.48
C SER A 4 -7.26 0.78 10.01
N TYR A 5 -7.99 0.21 10.97
CA TYR A 5 -9.11 0.88 11.62
C TYR A 5 -9.31 0.36 13.06
N ASP A 6 -9.51 1.26 14.01
CA ASP A 6 -9.97 0.93 15.36
C ASP A 6 -10.82 2.10 15.91
N ALA A 7 -12.12 1.86 16.06
CA ALA A 7 -13.06 2.87 16.56
C ALA A 7 -12.74 3.40 17.97
N ARG A 8 -11.86 2.74 18.72
CA ARG A 8 -11.45 3.13 20.08
C ARG A 8 -10.28 4.10 20.12
N HIS A 9 -9.56 4.27 19.00
CA HIS A 9 -8.38 5.10 18.91
C HIS A 9 -8.59 6.25 17.91
N PRO A 10 -8.03 7.44 18.20
CA PRO A 10 -8.00 8.53 17.24
C PRO A 10 -7.30 8.14 15.95
N ASN A 11 -7.76 8.70 14.83
CA ASN A 11 -7.15 8.47 13.53
C ASN A 11 -5.70 8.99 13.48
N TYR A 12 -4.89 8.43 12.58
CA TYR A 12 -3.46 8.75 12.45
C TYR A 12 -3.15 10.19 12.01
N ASN A 13 -4.16 10.99 11.69
CA ASN A 13 -4.03 12.41 11.40
C ASN A 13 -3.90 13.31 12.64
N PHE A 14 -4.16 12.79 13.84
CA PHE A 14 -4.07 13.56 15.09
C PHE A 14 -2.61 13.78 15.50
N SER A 15 -2.30 15.01 15.98
CA SER A 15 -0.94 15.39 16.39
C SER A 15 -0.39 14.62 17.59
N MET A 16 -1.24 13.90 18.31
CA MET A 16 -0.77 13.01 19.39
C MET A 16 0.22 11.93 18.90
N TYR A 17 0.19 11.60 17.60
CA TYR A 17 1.12 10.66 16.98
C TYR A 17 2.43 11.28 16.50
N ASP A 18 2.57 12.61 16.54
CA ASP A 18 3.77 13.30 16.04
C ASP A 18 5.08 12.80 16.68
N PRO A 19 5.14 12.49 18.02
CA PRO A 19 6.35 11.89 18.59
C PRO A 19 6.68 10.52 18.00
N MET A 20 5.68 9.73 17.67
CA MET A 20 5.85 8.42 17.02
C MET A 20 6.37 8.59 15.60
N TRP A 21 5.80 9.52 14.82
CA TRP A 21 6.26 9.81 13.46
C TRP A 21 7.70 10.28 13.42
N THR A 22 8.12 11.08 14.39
CA THR A 22 9.52 11.52 14.54
C THR A 22 10.45 10.32 14.68
N VAL A 23 10.16 9.42 15.62
CA VAL A 23 10.99 8.21 15.84
C VAL A 23 11.02 7.31 14.61
N ILE A 24 9.89 7.08 13.98
CA ILE A 24 9.78 6.26 12.76
C ILE A 24 10.65 6.83 11.65
N GLN A 25 10.58 8.15 11.43
CA GLN A 25 11.40 8.83 10.43
C GLN A 25 12.90 8.77 10.76
N ASP A 26 13.27 9.03 12.01
CA ASP A 26 14.67 9.05 12.44
C ASP A 26 15.32 7.66 12.37
N CYS A 27 14.53 6.62 12.64
CA CYS A 27 14.95 5.23 12.51
C CYS A 27 14.83 4.69 11.07
N ASN A 28 14.35 5.49 10.10
CA ASN A 28 14.09 5.06 8.72
C ASN A 28 13.27 3.77 8.62
N LEU A 29 12.25 3.65 9.46
CA LEU A 29 11.36 2.47 9.48
C LEU A 29 10.19 2.66 8.51
N PRO A 30 9.87 1.67 7.67
CA PRO A 30 8.62 1.68 6.90
C PRO A 30 7.42 1.35 7.80
N ILE A 31 6.30 1.99 7.53
CA ILE A 31 5.02 1.70 8.19
C ILE A 31 4.23 0.76 7.31
N THR A 32 3.59 -0.25 7.90
CA THR A 32 2.70 -1.13 7.17
C THR A 32 1.32 -1.19 7.83
N PHE A 33 0.28 -1.14 6.99
CA PHE A 33 -1.11 -1.39 7.34
C PHE A 33 -1.52 -2.68 6.66
N HIS A 34 -1.83 -3.71 7.43
CA HIS A 34 -2.19 -5.00 6.89
C HIS A 34 -3.70 -5.14 6.80
N ILE A 35 -4.20 -5.81 5.75
CA ILE A 35 -5.63 -6.15 5.64
C ILE A 35 -6.12 -6.80 6.94
N SER A 36 -7.35 -6.55 7.31
CA SER A 36 -8.01 -7.14 8.50
C SER A 36 -7.39 -6.79 9.87
N THR A 37 -6.38 -5.91 9.96
CA THR A 37 -5.79 -5.51 11.24
C THR A 37 -6.63 -4.50 12.00
N GLY A 38 -7.58 -3.84 11.35
CA GLY A 38 -8.60 -3.03 11.98
C GLY A 38 -9.96 -3.50 11.51
N ARG A 39 -10.70 -4.21 12.35
CA ARG A 39 -11.99 -4.77 11.94
C ARG A 39 -13.11 -3.76 12.08
N ASP A 40 -13.82 -3.53 10.99
CA ASP A 40 -15.12 -2.87 11.03
C ASP A 40 -16.08 -3.73 11.86
N PRO A 41 -16.74 -3.15 12.88
CA PRO A 41 -17.70 -3.89 13.72
C PRO A 41 -18.94 -4.36 12.93
N ARG A 42 -19.17 -3.85 11.74
CA ARG A 42 -20.32 -4.18 10.88
C ARG A 42 -20.13 -5.50 10.12
N ALA A 43 -19.81 -6.58 10.79
CA ALA A 43 -19.61 -7.87 10.12
C ALA A 43 -20.91 -8.40 9.52
N ALA A 44 -20.92 -8.66 8.21
CA ALA A 44 -22.02 -9.36 7.54
C ALA A 44 -22.03 -10.85 7.91
N ARG A 45 -23.22 -11.40 8.10
CA ARG A 45 -23.43 -12.81 8.46
C ARG A 45 -24.28 -13.50 7.41
N LYS A 46 -24.33 -14.82 7.45
CA LYS A 46 -25.11 -15.68 6.54
C LYS A 46 -24.64 -15.58 5.08
N ASP A 47 -25.60 -15.67 4.15
CA ASP A 47 -25.36 -15.80 2.72
C ASP A 47 -24.57 -14.61 2.16
N GLY A 48 -23.48 -14.91 1.45
CA GLY A 48 -22.57 -13.89 0.91
C GLY A 48 -21.65 -13.24 1.95
N GLY A 49 -21.78 -13.56 3.24
CA GLY A 49 -21.06 -12.88 4.32
C GLY A 49 -19.54 -12.87 4.16
N ALA A 50 -18.94 -13.96 3.65
CA ALA A 50 -17.50 -14.01 3.40
C ALA A 50 -17.05 -12.95 2.38
N VAL A 51 -17.73 -12.85 1.24
CA VAL A 51 -17.41 -11.88 0.18
C VAL A 51 -17.66 -10.46 0.63
N ILE A 52 -18.82 -10.21 1.30
CA ILE A 52 -19.16 -8.89 1.82
C ILE A 52 -18.12 -8.43 2.83
N ASN A 53 -17.74 -9.29 3.77
CA ASN A 53 -16.74 -8.95 4.78
C ASN A 53 -15.36 -8.68 4.17
N TYR A 54 -14.94 -9.49 3.20
CA TYR A 54 -13.66 -9.29 2.53
C TYR A 54 -13.61 -7.91 1.87
N VAL A 55 -14.56 -7.60 1.00
CA VAL A 55 -14.54 -6.36 0.21
C VAL A 55 -14.85 -5.12 1.07
N SER A 56 -15.91 -5.18 1.91
CA SER A 56 -16.45 -3.99 2.57
C SER A 56 -15.86 -3.76 3.97
N HIS A 57 -15.43 -4.82 4.67
CA HIS A 57 -15.02 -4.74 6.08
C HIS A 57 -13.56 -5.11 6.33
N SER A 58 -12.87 -5.66 5.34
CA SER A 58 -11.44 -5.96 5.45
C SER A 58 -10.60 -5.11 4.48
N LEU A 59 -10.94 -5.11 3.19
CA LEU A 59 -10.20 -4.37 2.16
C LEU A 59 -10.47 -2.87 2.23
N SER A 60 -11.74 -2.46 2.19
CA SER A 60 -12.14 -1.04 2.17
C SER A 60 -11.56 -0.20 3.33
N PRO A 61 -11.52 -0.69 4.59
CA PRO A 61 -10.93 0.06 5.70
C PRO A 61 -9.44 0.39 5.55
N THR A 62 -8.69 -0.31 4.69
CA THR A 62 -7.28 0.02 4.45
C THR A 62 -7.06 1.33 3.69
N ILE A 63 -8.11 1.84 3.02
CA ILE A 63 -8.06 3.15 2.36
C ILE A 63 -7.90 4.27 3.39
N GLU A 64 -8.53 4.15 4.56
CA GLU A 64 -8.58 5.20 5.58
C GLU A 64 -7.20 5.62 6.10
N PRO A 65 -6.30 4.72 6.57
CA PRO A 65 -4.97 5.12 7.02
C PRO A 65 -4.12 5.71 5.90
N ILE A 66 -4.28 5.26 4.67
CA ILE A 66 -3.60 5.84 3.50
C ILE A 66 -4.08 7.28 3.27
N ALA A 67 -5.39 7.51 3.30
CA ALA A 67 -5.96 8.85 3.19
C ALA A 67 -5.52 9.75 4.37
N ASN A 68 -5.49 9.21 5.60
CA ASN A 68 -5.00 9.93 6.78
C ASN A 68 -3.55 10.42 6.58
N LEU A 69 -2.65 9.59 6.07
CA LEU A 69 -1.25 9.99 5.85
C LEU A 69 -1.12 11.00 4.70
N CYS A 70 -1.82 10.78 3.60
CA CYS A 70 -1.68 11.60 2.39
C CYS A 70 -2.38 12.96 2.49
N ALA A 71 -3.53 13.05 3.19
CA ALA A 71 -4.35 14.25 3.18
C ALA A 71 -4.21 15.13 4.43
N SER A 72 -3.60 14.63 5.51
CA SER A 72 -3.52 15.35 6.80
C SER A 72 -2.23 16.12 7.04
N GLY A 73 -1.28 16.10 6.09
CA GLY A 73 0.02 16.73 6.24
C GLY A 73 1.03 15.94 7.08
N VAL A 74 0.75 14.69 7.44
CA VAL A 74 1.74 13.83 8.13
C VAL A 74 2.97 13.66 7.25
N ILE A 75 2.81 13.24 5.99
CA ILE A 75 3.94 13.04 5.08
C ILE A 75 4.64 14.37 4.71
N GLU A 76 3.91 15.50 4.70
CA GLU A 76 4.54 16.80 4.52
C GLU A 76 5.49 17.16 5.68
N ARG A 77 5.07 16.88 6.92
CA ARG A 77 5.92 17.10 8.11
C ARG A 77 7.02 16.06 8.28
N TYR A 78 6.77 14.83 7.83
CA TYR A 78 7.68 13.69 7.97
C TYR A 78 7.99 13.04 6.61
N PRO A 79 8.70 13.76 5.71
CA PRO A 79 8.82 13.38 4.30
C PRO A 79 9.65 12.13 4.03
N LYS A 80 10.39 11.61 5.01
CA LYS A 80 11.18 10.38 4.86
C LYS A 80 10.37 9.11 5.20
N ILE A 81 9.21 9.25 5.84
CA ILE A 81 8.36 8.11 6.17
C ILE A 81 7.90 7.43 4.88
N LYS A 82 8.13 6.13 4.78
CA LYS A 82 7.55 5.24 3.77
C LYS A 82 6.43 4.44 4.41
N PHE A 83 5.36 4.21 3.67
CA PHE A 83 4.24 3.41 4.15
C PHE A 83 3.72 2.46 3.08
N ALA A 84 3.13 1.35 3.50
CA ALA A 84 2.57 0.38 2.58
C ALA A 84 1.27 -0.24 3.12
N ALA A 85 0.29 -0.43 2.23
CA ALA A 85 -0.85 -1.27 2.47
C ALA A 85 -0.51 -2.71 2.05
N ILE A 86 -0.56 -3.64 2.99
CA ILE A 86 -0.10 -5.02 2.78
C ILE A 86 -1.29 -5.95 2.60
N GLU A 87 -1.22 -6.81 1.57
CA GLU A 87 -2.26 -7.78 1.20
C GLU A 87 -3.61 -7.12 0.81
N CYS A 88 -3.55 -5.89 0.32
CA CYS A 88 -4.73 -5.06 0.10
C CYS A 88 -5.13 -4.95 -1.38
N GLY A 89 -4.45 -5.65 -2.30
CA GLY A 89 -4.65 -5.44 -3.72
C GLY A 89 -4.21 -4.06 -4.18
N ILE A 90 -4.31 -3.78 -5.46
CA ILE A 90 -3.83 -2.54 -6.09
C ILE A 90 -4.87 -1.84 -6.97
N GLY A 91 -5.96 -2.54 -7.33
CA GLY A 91 -6.99 -2.01 -8.24
C GLY A 91 -7.75 -0.81 -7.69
N TRP A 92 -7.85 -0.68 -6.38
CA TRP A 92 -8.49 0.45 -5.72
C TRP A 92 -7.63 1.74 -5.72
N VAL A 93 -6.31 1.61 -5.86
CA VAL A 93 -5.37 2.73 -5.68
C VAL A 93 -5.60 3.86 -6.68
N PRO A 94 -5.68 3.63 -8.01
CA PRO A 94 -5.90 4.71 -8.96
C PRO A 94 -7.16 5.51 -8.66
N TRP A 95 -8.26 4.82 -8.33
CA TRP A 95 -9.51 5.45 -7.96
C TRP A 95 -9.40 6.27 -6.66
N ALA A 96 -8.79 5.71 -5.63
CA ALA A 96 -8.67 6.39 -4.33
C ALA A 96 -7.80 7.65 -4.43
N LEU A 97 -6.71 7.60 -5.21
CA LEU A 97 -5.85 8.76 -5.43
C LEU A 97 -6.59 9.89 -6.16
N ASP A 98 -7.34 9.55 -7.22
CA ASP A 98 -8.14 10.53 -7.95
C ASP A 98 -9.25 11.12 -7.08
N ALA A 99 -9.95 10.28 -6.31
CA ALA A 99 -10.99 10.70 -5.38
C ALA A 99 -10.46 11.62 -4.26
N MET A 100 -9.28 11.34 -3.72
CA MET A 100 -8.64 12.20 -2.72
C MET A 100 -8.30 13.58 -3.31
N ASP A 101 -7.74 13.62 -4.50
CA ASP A 101 -7.40 14.88 -5.18
C ASP A 101 -8.65 15.68 -5.55
N GLU A 102 -9.69 15.01 -6.02
CA GLU A 102 -10.97 15.64 -6.31
C GLU A 102 -11.60 16.23 -5.04
N ALA A 103 -11.65 15.46 -3.96
CA ALA A 103 -12.18 15.91 -2.68
C ALA A 103 -11.38 17.11 -2.13
N TYR A 104 -10.04 17.06 -2.22
CA TYR A 104 -9.18 18.16 -1.78
C TYR A 104 -9.44 19.44 -2.57
N ARG A 105 -9.59 19.37 -3.89
CA ARG A 105 -9.92 20.53 -4.75
C ARG A 105 -11.32 21.07 -4.47
N LYS A 106 -12.33 20.20 -4.38
CA LYS A 106 -13.73 20.60 -4.17
C LYS A 106 -13.99 21.18 -2.79
N HIS A 107 -13.29 20.67 -1.79
CA HIS A 107 -13.44 21.09 -0.40
C HIS A 107 -12.36 22.06 0.06
N HIS A 108 -11.68 22.75 -0.87
CA HIS A 108 -10.54 23.64 -0.56
C HIS A 108 -10.83 24.69 0.49
N MET A 109 -12.09 25.11 0.67
CA MET A 109 -12.45 26.14 1.67
C MET A 109 -12.29 25.64 3.10
N TRP A 110 -12.54 24.36 3.35
CA TRP A 110 -12.46 23.73 4.69
C TRP A 110 -11.53 22.53 4.77
N ALA A 111 -10.81 22.21 3.69
CA ALA A 111 -9.76 21.20 3.75
C ALA A 111 -8.54 21.77 4.48
N TYR A 112 -8.13 21.16 5.57
CA TYR A 112 -6.96 21.50 6.37
C TYR A 112 -6.15 20.27 6.72
N PRO A 113 -4.79 20.40 6.80
CA PRO A 113 -4.01 21.58 6.49
C PRO A 113 -4.04 21.94 4.99
N LYS A 114 -3.61 23.16 4.66
CA LYS A 114 -3.35 23.50 3.26
C LYS A 114 -2.04 22.86 2.83
N LEU A 115 -2.12 21.89 1.94
CA LEU A 115 -0.97 21.12 1.47
C LEU A 115 -0.35 21.81 0.24
N PRO A 116 0.99 21.81 0.10
CA PRO A 116 1.66 22.32 -1.09
C PRO A 116 1.53 21.39 -2.30
N LYS A 117 1.16 20.13 -2.08
CA LYS A 117 0.97 19.08 -3.10
C LYS A 117 -0.41 18.46 -2.99
N MET A 118 -0.86 17.79 -4.04
CA MET A 118 -2.07 16.99 -3.99
C MET A 118 -1.88 15.72 -3.13
N PRO A 119 -2.92 15.22 -2.46
CA PRO A 119 -2.85 13.98 -1.69
C PRO A 119 -2.24 12.81 -2.46
N SER A 120 -2.55 12.66 -3.74
CA SER A 120 -1.98 11.59 -4.59
C SER A 120 -0.47 11.67 -4.75
N GLU A 121 0.13 12.87 -4.72
CA GLU A 121 1.57 13.04 -4.87
C GLU A 121 2.33 12.50 -3.66
N TYR A 122 1.75 12.60 -2.45
CA TYR A 122 2.33 11.99 -1.25
C TYR A 122 2.31 10.46 -1.31
N PHE A 123 1.24 9.87 -1.84
CA PHE A 123 1.24 8.42 -2.08
C PHE A 123 2.29 8.02 -3.11
N ARG A 124 2.38 8.72 -4.25
CA ARG A 124 3.36 8.40 -5.30
C ARG A 124 4.80 8.47 -4.81
N SER A 125 5.12 9.41 -3.92
CA SER A 125 6.48 9.57 -3.40
C SER A 125 6.80 8.62 -2.24
N ASN A 126 5.84 8.29 -1.38
CA ASN A 126 6.08 7.64 -0.09
C ASN A 126 5.30 6.34 0.11
N GLY A 127 4.22 6.14 -0.63
CA GLY A 127 3.29 5.02 -0.46
C GLY A 127 3.61 3.83 -1.35
N ALA A 128 3.18 2.66 -0.89
CA ALA A 128 3.19 1.42 -1.67
C ALA A 128 2.02 0.52 -1.27
N THR A 129 1.75 -0.51 -2.07
CA THR A 129 0.79 -1.55 -1.72
C THR A 129 1.18 -2.89 -2.33
N THR A 130 0.75 -3.99 -1.69
CA THR A 130 1.03 -5.34 -2.15
C THR A 130 -0.22 -6.04 -2.67
N PHE A 131 0.01 -7.00 -3.57
CA PHE A 131 -1.02 -7.82 -4.17
C PHE A 131 -0.48 -9.20 -4.54
N GLN A 132 -1.35 -10.18 -4.63
CA GLN A 132 -1.07 -11.52 -5.18
C GLN A 132 -1.53 -11.61 -6.64
N GLU A 133 -2.83 -11.40 -6.86
CA GLU A 133 -3.46 -11.34 -8.18
C GLU A 133 -4.41 -10.15 -8.25
N ASP A 134 -4.12 -9.18 -9.10
CA ASP A 134 -4.97 -8.00 -9.30
C ASP A 134 -4.74 -7.42 -10.71
N ARG A 135 -5.43 -8.02 -11.67
CA ARG A 135 -5.32 -7.60 -13.07
C ARG A 135 -5.77 -6.16 -13.30
N VAL A 136 -6.85 -5.74 -12.65
CA VAL A 136 -7.37 -4.36 -12.80
C VAL A 136 -6.31 -3.34 -12.38
N GLY A 137 -5.65 -3.59 -11.26
CA GLY A 137 -4.59 -2.71 -10.78
C GLY A 137 -3.37 -2.69 -11.71
N LEU A 138 -2.97 -3.83 -12.26
CA LEU A 138 -1.86 -3.91 -13.21
C LEU A 138 -2.17 -3.22 -14.54
N ASP A 139 -3.38 -3.41 -15.09
CA ASP A 139 -3.83 -2.72 -16.31
C ASP A 139 -3.79 -1.19 -16.15
N LEU A 140 -3.97 -0.69 -14.95
CA LEU A 140 -3.95 0.73 -14.62
C LEU A 140 -2.57 1.25 -14.14
N ALA A 141 -1.65 0.35 -13.76
CA ALA A 141 -0.37 0.72 -13.16
C ALA A 141 0.46 1.67 -14.03
N VAL A 142 0.60 1.35 -15.31
CA VAL A 142 1.37 2.16 -16.26
C VAL A 142 0.63 3.46 -16.57
N LYS A 143 -0.68 3.36 -16.85
CA LYS A 143 -1.52 4.49 -17.21
C LYS A 143 -1.56 5.58 -16.14
N TYR A 144 -1.56 5.19 -14.87
CA TYR A 144 -1.64 6.10 -13.73
C TYR A 144 -0.29 6.36 -13.05
N ASN A 145 0.83 5.91 -13.67
CA ASN A 145 2.19 6.07 -13.14
C ASN A 145 2.32 5.55 -11.69
N LEU A 146 1.96 4.28 -11.50
CA LEU A 146 1.96 3.61 -10.19
C LEU A 146 2.85 2.35 -10.14
N VAL A 147 3.59 2.06 -11.21
CA VAL A 147 4.51 0.92 -11.27
C VAL A 147 5.52 0.92 -10.11
N ASP A 148 5.99 2.10 -9.71
CA ASP A 148 6.94 2.27 -8.60
C ASP A 148 6.30 2.12 -7.21
N ASN A 149 4.96 2.04 -7.13
CA ASN A 149 4.22 1.95 -5.87
C ASN A 149 3.67 0.54 -5.60
N PHE A 150 3.76 -0.38 -6.56
CA PHE A 150 3.18 -1.71 -6.45
C PHE A 150 4.24 -2.78 -6.18
N MET A 151 3.91 -3.72 -5.31
CA MET A 151 4.80 -4.81 -4.90
C MET A 151 4.02 -6.12 -4.94
N TRP A 152 4.56 -7.10 -5.66
CA TRP A 152 3.99 -8.45 -5.72
C TRP A 152 4.43 -9.31 -4.54
N ALA A 153 3.54 -10.16 -4.03
CA ALA A 153 3.83 -11.18 -3.05
C ALA A 153 3.00 -12.44 -3.32
N ASN A 154 3.49 -13.60 -2.92
CA ASN A 154 2.77 -14.87 -3.11
C ASN A 154 1.86 -15.27 -1.96
N ASP A 155 1.96 -14.57 -0.86
CA ASP A 155 1.17 -14.77 0.37
C ASP A 155 1.28 -16.17 1.00
N TYR A 156 2.40 -16.86 0.81
CA TYR A 156 2.66 -18.14 1.44
C TYR A 156 2.79 -17.98 2.97
N PRO A 157 2.16 -18.86 3.79
CA PRO A 157 1.44 -20.11 3.45
C PRO A 157 -0.08 -20.00 3.45
N HIS A 158 -0.66 -18.81 3.24
CA HIS A 158 -2.11 -18.65 3.22
C HIS A 158 -2.73 -19.42 2.04
N HIS A 159 -3.96 -19.94 2.25
CA HIS A 159 -4.67 -20.73 1.25
C HIS A 159 -5.09 -19.96 0.02
N GLU A 160 -5.22 -18.62 0.13
CA GLU A 160 -5.53 -17.70 -0.95
C GLU A 160 -4.28 -17.23 -1.72
N GLY A 161 -3.09 -17.60 -1.23
CA GLY A 161 -1.82 -17.30 -1.88
C GLY A 161 -1.62 -18.01 -3.21
N SER A 162 -0.69 -17.52 -4.02
CA SER A 162 -0.40 -18.05 -5.36
C SER A 162 0.53 -19.29 -5.37
N TRP A 163 1.13 -19.66 -4.23
CA TRP A 163 2.00 -20.82 -4.16
C TRP A 163 1.19 -22.13 -4.21
N PRO A 164 1.63 -23.21 -4.92
CA PRO A 164 2.92 -23.37 -5.61
C PRO A 164 2.93 -22.88 -7.07
N HIS A 165 1.91 -22.17 -7.51
CA HIS A 165 1.70 -21.75 -8.91
C HIS A 165 2.09 -20.27 -9.14
N SER A 166 2.98 -19.72 -8.30
CA SER A 166 3.38 -18.31 -8.35
C SER A 166 3.94 -17.87 -9.71
N TYR A 167 4.73 -18.74 -10.36
CA TYR A 167 5.27 -18.44 -11.68
C TYR A 167 4.14 -18.25 -12.72
N GLN A 168 3.19 -19.17 -12.74
CA GLN A 168 2.05 -19.09 -13.66
C GLN A 168 1.16 -17.87 -13.37
N ALA A 169 0.99 -17.52 -12.09
CA ALA A 169 0.26 -16.32 -11.69
C ALA A 169 0.95 -15.05 -12.18
N ILE A 170 2.27 -14.95 -12.06
CA ILE A 170 3.06 -13.82 -12.56
C ILE A 170 2.94 -13.70 -14.08
N GLU A 171 3.18 -14.79 -14.83
CA GLU A 171 3.11 -14.76 -16.29
C GLU A 171 1.71 -14.39 -16.81
N ARG A 172 0.66 -14.93 -16.19
CA ARG A 172 -0.73 -14.65 -16.57
C ARG A 172 -1.10 -13.17 -16.42
N GLN A 173 -0.62 -12.50 -15.37
CA GLN A 173 -1.07 -11.14 -15.07
C GLN A 173 -0.07 -10.05 -15.46
N MET A 174 1.23 -10.37 -15.63
CA MET A 174 2.28 -9.39 -15.90
C MET A 174 2.90 -9.55 -17.30
N GLY A 175 2.33 -10.38 -18.17
CA GLY A 175 2.87 -10.64 -19.51
C GLY A 175 2.98 -9.39 -20.40
N ASP A 176 2.12 -8.41 -20.19
CA ASP A 176 2.09 -7.16 -20.97
C ASP A 176 3.03 -6.07 -20.42
N LEU A 177 3.65 -6.29 -19.26
CA LEU A 177 4.59 -5.34 -18.67
C LEU A 177 6.00 -5.53 -19.24
N THR A 178 6.75 -4.44 -19.36
CA THR A 178 8.18 -4.50 -19.72
C THR A 178 8.99 -5.19 -18.63
N GLU A 179 10.18 -5.71 -18.98
CA GLU A 179 11.09 -6.34 -18.01
C GLU A 179 11.46 -5.39 -16.85
N GLU A 180 11.65 -4.10 -17.15
CA GLU A 180 11.92 -3.10 -16.11
C GLU A 180 10.73 -2.95 -15.15
N GLN A 181 9.51 -2.87 -15.68
CA GLN A 181 8.30 -2.75 -14.86
C GLN A 181 8.08 -4.00 -14.00
N ARG A 182 8.29 -5.19 -14.58
CA ARG A 182 8.24 -6.47 -13.85
C ARG A 182 9.28 -6.52 -12.73
N ALA A 183 10.53 -6.15 -13.01
CA ALA A 183 11.59 -6.13 -12.00
C ALA A 183 11.26 -5.19 -10.82
N LYS A 184 10.69 -4.03 -11.09
CA LYS A 184 10.21 -3.11 -10.06
C LYS A 184 9.15 -3.76 -9.18
N ILE A 185 8.09 -4.28 -9.78
CA ILE A 185 6.95 -4.86 -9.06
C ILE A 185 7.34 -6.15 -8.32
N LEU A 186 8.18 -6.99 -8.91
CA LEU A 186 8.56 -8.29 -8.35
C LEU A 186 9.61 -8.20 -7.22
N GLY A 187 10.34 -7.07 -7.09
CA GLY A 187 11.34 -7.01 -6.03
C GLY A 187 11.95 -5.63 -5.76
N LEU A 188 12.26 -4.81 -6.77
CA LEU A 188 12.98 -3.57 -6.56
C LEU A 188 12.20 -2.56 -5.71
N ASN A 189 10.89 -2.49 -5.86
CA ASN A 189 10.05 -1.64 -5.03
C ASN A 189 10.05 -2.10 -3.56
N ALA A 190 9.95 -3.40 -3.30
CA ALA A 190 10.06 -3.94 -1.95
C ALA A 190 11.43 -3.63 -1.33
N ALA A 191 12.51 -3.81 -2.10
CA ALA A 191 13.85 -3.46 -1.63
C ALA A 191 13.96 -1.97 -1.24
N ARG A 192 13.40 -1.07 -2.05
CA ARG A 192 13.35 0.36 -1.76
C ARG A 192 12.51 0.71 -0.54
N VAL A 193 11.32 0.10 -0.40
CA VAL A 193 10.39 0.39 0.71
C VAL A 193 10.94 -0.14 2.03
N PHE A 194 11.48 -1.36 2.03
CA PHE A 194 11.95 -2.04 3.23
C PHE A 194 13.46 -1.91 3.47
N ASN A 195 14.15 -1.07 2.69
CA ASN A 195 15.57 -0.78 2.81
C ASN A 195 16.48 -2.02 2.67
N PHE A 196 16.15 -2.96 1.78
CA PHE A 196 17.02 -4.10 1.50
C PHE A 196 18.23 -3.68 0.66
N ASP A 197 19.42 -4.15 1.07
CA ASP A 197 20.63 -3.99 0.27
C ASP A 197 20.65 -5.01 -0.87
N ILE A 198 20.27 -4.55 -2.07
CA ILE A 198 20.22 -5.39 -3.27
C ILE A 198 21.61 -5.93 -3.63
N ASN A 199 22.66 -5.15 -3.47
CA ASN A 199 24.02 -5.57 -3.82
C ASN A 199 24.49 -6.72 -2.90
N ALA A 200 24.22 -6.60 -1.59
CA ALA A 200 24.50 -7.68 -0.64
C ALA A 200 23.66 -8.95 -0.91
N LEU A 201 22.43 -8.80 -1.36
CA LEU A 201 21.57 -9.94 -1.73
C LEU A 201 22.07 -10.64 -3.00
N MET A 202 22.45 -9.89 -4.04
CA MET A 202 22.94 -10.45 -5.29
C MET A 202 24.30 -11.15 -5.11
N SER A 203 25.23 -10.58 -4.33
CA SER A 203 26.52 -11.21 -4.05
C SER A 203 26.39 -12.57 -3.34
N ARG A 204 25.39 -12.72 -2.45
CA ARG A 204 25.09 -14.00 -1.79
C ARG A 204 24.54 -15.06 -2.74
N ARG A 205 23.75 -14.66 -3.74
CA ARG A 205 23.23 -15.57 -4.75
C ARG A 205 24.36 -16.21 -5.55
N ASP A 206 25.35 -15.41 -5.96
CA ASP A 206 26.46 -15.86 -6.77
C ASP A 206 27.40 -16.83 -6.01
N THR A 207 27.43 -16.71 -4.67
CA THR A 207 28.18 -17.66 -3.80
C THR A 207 27.42 -18.93 -3.46
N ALA A 208 26.09 -18.94 -3.57
CA ALA A 208 25.26 -20.11 -3.26
C ALA A 208 25.07 -21.08 -4.45
N VAL A 209 25.45 -20.67 -5.66
CA VAL A 209 25.34 -21.45 -6.92
C VAL A 209 26.66 -22.15 -7.29
N ASN A 210 27.73 -21.92 -6.54
CA ASN A 210 29.03 -22.59 -6.61
C ASN A 210 29.19 -23.57 -5.45
#